data_f11a1223db49816ddebb99584c7d298e
#
_entry.id   f11a1223db49816ddebb99584c7d298e
#
_cell.length_a   1.000
_cell.length_b   1.000
_cell.length_c   1.000
_cell.angle_alpha   90.00
_cell.angle_beta   90.00
_cell.angle_gamma   90.00
#
_symmetry.space_group_name_H-M   'P 1'
#
loop_
_entity.id
_entity.type
_entity.pdbx_description
1 polymer ?
#
loop_
_entity_poly.entity_id
_entity_poly.type
_entity_poly.pdbx_seq_one_letter_code
_entity_poly.pdbx_strand_id
1 'polypeptide(L)'
;MNDDRNSPRDDAEAARQSPWRNPMVWLMVGFPLAAVVAGTATLFIAINAGGSDAIPDAVRRTAQVQTVELGPDERAAERRLSAVFSVQEDAVEVLVATGDFDRTQPLTLSLQHPIEAAQDIALVLQPNARGGWSATHTLDVGHDWRVQLSDATGQWRLLGRLPRDRRGVLLLPALGGEDETADAREAAAPGAAKR
;
A
#
# COMPACT_ATOMS: atom_id res chain seq x y z
N MET A 1 54.79 44.71 -51.81
CA MET A 1 54.39 43.94 -52.99
C MET A 1 54.29 42.47 -52.51
N ASN A 2 53.24 42.14 -51.79
CA ASN A 2 52.99 40.83 -51.26
C ASN A 2 51.77 40.27 -51.97
N ASP A 3 52.04 39.23 -52.68
CA ASP A 3 51.08 38.47 -53.51
C ASP A 3 50.43 37.46 -52.63
N ASP A 4 49.21 37.77 -52.19
CA ASP A 4 48.32 36.84 -51.47
C ASP A 4 47.69 35.82 -52.46
N ARG A 5 48.45 34.77 -52.70
CA ARG A 5 47.89 33.58 -53.34
C ARG A 5 47.10 32.75 -52.36
N ASN A 6 45.91 33.19 -52.07
CA ASN A 6 44.89 32.32 -51.48
C ASN A 6 44.49 31.32 -52.56
N SER A 7 44.97 30.08 -52.46
CA SER A 7 44.73 29.04 -53.43
C SER A 7 43.31 28.48 -53.23
N PRO A 8 42.43 28.51 -54.28
CA PRO A 8 41.07 27.96 -54.18
C PRO A 8 41.03 26.45 -54.03
N ARG A 9 42.19 25.80 -53.88
CA ARG A 9 42.27 24.34 -53.71
C ARG A 9 42.04 23.86 -52.32
N ASP A 10 42.38 24.69 -51.31
CA ASP A 10 42.24 24.30 -49.89
C ASP A 10 40.77 24.33 -49.45
N ASP A 11 39.96 25.22 -50.04
CA ASP A 11 38.53 25.31 -49.74
C ASP A 11 37.71 24.15 -50.38
N ALA A 12 38.24 23.56 -51.48
CA ALA A 12 37.60 22.44 -52.17
C ALA A 12 37.89 21.07 -51.49
N GLU A 13 38.99 20.96 -50.73
CA GLU A 13 39.31 19.76 -49.96
C GLU A 13 38.57 19.72 -48.61
N ALA A 14 38.37 20.87 -47.98
CA ALA A 14 37.54 20.97 -46.78
C ALA A 14 36.07 20.62 -47.03
N ALA A 15 35.56 20.93 -48.24
CA ALA A 15 34.15 20.63 -48.63
C ALA A 15 33.88 19.15 -48.89
N ARG A 16 34.90 18.32 -49.01
CA ARG A 16 34.75 16.87 -49.35
C ARG A 16 34.77 15.94 -48.14
N GLN A 17 35.06 16.44 -46.97
CA GLN A 17 34.94 15.65 -45.75
C GLN A 17 33.51 15.69 -45.27
N SER A 18 32.72 14.72 -45.72
CA SER A 18 31.37 14.52 -45.21
C SER A 18 31.42 14.46 -43.68
N PRO A 19 30.68 15.34 -42.97
CA PRO A 19 30.68 15.37 -41.49
C PRO A 19 30.35 14.01 -40.87
N TRP A 20 29.66 13.15 -41.61
CA TRP A 20 29.33 11.80 -41.19
C TRP A 20 30.50 10.80 -41.14
N ARG A 21 31.66 11.13 -41.77
CA ARG A 21 32.88 10.30 -41.71
C ARG A 21 33.83 10.69 -40.61
N ASN A 22 33.54 11.79 -39.91
CA ASN A 22 34.36 12.24 -38.82
C ASN A 22 33.97 11.51 -37.52
N PRO A 23 34.87 10.72 -36.92
CA PRO A 23 34.56 9.97 -35.69
C PRO A 23 34.19 10.91 -34.52
N MET A 24 34.64 12.15 -34.53
CA MET A 24 34.33 13.12 -33.50
C MET A 24 32.85 13.55 -33.51
N VAL A 25 32.22 13.62 -34.72
CA VAL A 25 30.78 13.90 -34.85
C VAL A 25 29.96 12.74 -34.31
N TRP A 26 30.37 11.48 -34.55
CA TRP A 26 29.73 10.32 -34.01
C TRP A 26 29.83 10.22 -32.49
N LEU A 27 30.93 10.69 -31.91
CA LEU A 27 31.10 10.73 -30.46
C LEU A 27 30.17 11.77 -29.82
N MET A 28 30.04 12.94 -30.49
CA MET A 28 29.17 14.03 -30.02
C MET A 28 27.67 13.67 -30.05
N VAL A 29 27.24 12.90 -31.04
CA VAL A 29 25.84 12.44 -31.18
C VAL A 29 25.61 11.13 -30.43
N GLY A 30 26.59 10.23 -30.46
CA GLY A 30 26.45 8.89 -29.85
C GLY A 30 26.40 8.93 -28.32
N PHE A 31 27.12 9.86 -27.68
CA PHE A 31 27.13 9.95 -26.22
C PHE A 31 25.76 10.32 -25.61
N PRO A 32 25.08 11.38 -26.09
CA PRO A 32 23.73 11.69 -25.60
C PRO A 32 22.71 10.60 -25.99
N LEU A 33 22.84 9.98 -27.16
CA LEU A 33 21.96 8.90 -27.56
C LEU A 33 22.12 7.66 -26.65
N ALA A 34 23.36 7.31 -26.31
CA ALA A 34 23.64 6.23 -25.37
C ALA A 34 23.08 6.54 -23.97
N ALA A 35 23.15 7.79 -23.51
CA ALA A 35 22.56 8.21 -22.24
C ALA A 35 21.03 8.07 -22.22
N VAL A 36 20.36 8.42 -23.31
CA VAL A 36 18.90 8.23 -23.45
C VAL A 36 18.54 6.76 -23.44
N VAL A 37 19.26 5.92 -24.18
CA VAL A 37 19.02 4.47 -24.21
C VAL A 37 19.26 3.84 -22.84
N ALA A 38 20.34 4.20 -22.17
CA ALA A 38 20.63 3.71 -20.82
C ALA A 38 19.55 4.16 -19.81
N GLY A 39 19.12 5.42 -19.87
CA GLY A 39 18.07 5.96 -19.01
C GLY A 39 16.71 5.27 -19.21
N THR A 40 16.33 5.05 -20.47
CA THR A 40 15.07 4.33 -20.77
C THR A 40 15.15 2.86 -20.38
N ALA A 41 16.29 2.20 -20.59
CA ALA A 41 16.50 0.82 -20.13
C ALA A 41 16.42 0.70 -18.61
N THR A 42 17.02 1.63 -17.86
CA THR A 42 16.94 1.68 -16.41
C THR A 42 15.51 1.88 -15.93
N LEU A 43 14.77 2.79 -16.59
CA LEU A 43 13.35 3.03 -16.29
C LEU A 43 12.51 1.77 -16.55
N PHE A 44 12.76 1.09 -17.67
CA PHE A 44 12.05 -0.15 -18.00
C PHE A 44 12.34 -1.29 -17.02
N ILE A 45 13.61 -1.41 -16.58
CA ILE A 45 14.01 -2.36 -15.53
C ILE A 45 13.32 -2.00 -14.21
N ALA A 46 13.28 -0.73 -13.84
CA ALA A 46 12.63 -0.28 -12.60
C ALA A 46 11.12 -0.57 -12.60
N ILE A 47 10.46 -0.41 -13.73
CA ILE A 47 9.03 -0.73 -13.89
C ILE A 47 8.79 -2.25 -13.87
N ASN A 48 9.64 -3.05 -14.55
CA ASN A 48 9.46 -4.51 -14.62
C ASN A 48 9.99 -5.26 -13.39
N ALA A 49 10.93 -4.68 -12.63
CA ALA A 49 11.43 -5.27 -11.39
C ALA A 49 10.39 -5.21 -10.25
N GLY A 50 9.13 -4.89 -10.57
CA GLY A 50 8.11 -4.67 -9.56
C GLY A 50 8.59 -3.54 -8.66
N GLY A 51 8.65 -2.34 -9.24
CA GLY A 51 8.94 -1.17 -8.42
C GLY A 51 8.09 -1.28 -7.18
N SER A 52 8.76 -1.45 -6.03
CA SER A 52 8.14 -1.30 -4.73
C SER A 52 7.06 -0.25 -4.88
N ASP A 53 5.83 -0.55 -4.47
CA ASP A 53 4.66 0.31 -4.46
C ASP A 53 4.96 1.75 -4.02
N ALA A 54 5.75 2.45 -4.78
CA ALA A 54 5.76 3.88 -4.81
C ALA A 54 4.53 4.26 -5.62
N ILE A 55 3.37 4.10 -5.01
CA ILE A 55 2.12 4.65 -5.48
C ILE A 55 2.40 6.12 -5.75
N PRO A 56 2.26 6.61 -7.01
CA PRO A 56 2.45 8.04 -7.32
C PRO A 56 1.53 8.96 -6.50
N ASP A 57 0.57 8.37 -5.81
CA ASP A 57 -0.41 9.04 -4.95
C ASP A 57 0.19 9.53 -3.60
N ALA A 58 1.33 8.99 -3.16
CA ALA A 58 1.95 9.43 -1.90
C ALA A 58 2.51 10.85 -1.98
N VAL A 59 2.94 11.32 -3.16
CA VAL A 59 3.53 12.65 -3.32
C VAL A 59 2.46 13.76 -3.43
N ARG A 60 1.26 13.44 -3.90
CA ARG A 60 0.14 14.41 -3.91
C ARG A 60 -0.49 14.62 -2.54
N ARG A 61 -0.29 13.70 -1.62
CA ARG A 61 -0.86 13.77 -0.27
C ARG A 61 -0.11 14.69 0.69
N THR A 62 1.13 15.08 0.39
CA THR A 62 1.92 15.93 1.30
C THR A 62 1.48 17.40 1.29
N ALA A 63 0.68 17.84 0.32
CA ALA A 63 0.17 19.22 0.21
C ALA A 63 -1.34 19.35 0.45
N GLN A 64 -2.04 18.22 0.56
CA GLN A 64 -3.45 18.23 1.00
C GLN A 64 -3.46 17.82 2.46
N VAL A 65 -4.03 18.69 3.31
CA VAL A 65 -4.51 18.29 4.63
C VAL A 65 -5.25 16.98 4.40
N GLN A 66 -4.69 15.87 4.89
CA GLN A 66 -5.38 14.58 4.83
C GLN A 66 -6.64 14.74 5.69
N THR A 67 -7.73 15.07 5.05
CA THR A 67 -9.03 14.77 5.62
C THR A 67 -9.12 13.24 5.56
N VAL A 68 -8.61 12.59 6.60
CA VAL A 68 -8.95 11.19 6.85
C VAL A 68 -10.47 11.21 6.85
N GLU A 69 -11.10 10.47 5.94
CA GLU A 69 -12.56 10.29 6.01
C GLU A 69 -12.85 9.48 7.27
N LEU A 70 -13.01 10.20 8.37
CA LEU A 70 -13.36 9.64 9.68
C LEU A 70 -14.84 9.23 9.72
N GLY A 71 -15.63 9.66 8.74
CA GLY A 71 -17.06 9.41 8.71
C GLY A 71 -17.47 7.94 8.92
N PRO A 72 -16.82 6.93 8.34
CA PRO A 72 -17.10 5.54 8.64
C PRO A 72 -16.71 5.12 10.06
N ASP A 73 -15.60 5.64 10.58
CA ASP A 73 -15.13 5.34 11.93
C ASP A 73 -16.01 6.03 12.97
N GLU A 74 -16.44 7.29 12.75
CA GLU A 74 -17.37 8.02 13.60
C GLU A 74 -18.71 7.28 13.70
N ARG A 75 -19.26 6.84 12.56
CA ARG A 75 -20.51 6.06 12.56
C ARG A 75 -20.39 4.73 13.28
N ALA A 76 -19.23 4.07 13.17
CA ALA A 76 -18.98 2.85 13.93
C ALA A 76 -18.89 3.14 15.44
N ALA A 77 -18.24 4.24 15.84
CA ALA A 77 -18.13 4.67 17.22
C ALA A 77 -19.48 5.07 17.82
N GLU A 78 -20.30 5.87 17.09
CA GLU A 78 -21.66 6.26 17.51
C GLU A 78 -22.54 5.05 17.77
N ARG A 79 -22.44 4.02 16.93
CA ARG A 79 -23.16 2.76 17.08
C ARG A 79 -22.50 1.80 18.09
N ARG A 80 -21.36 2.18 18.67
CA ARG A 80 -20.54 1.35 19.57
C ARG A 80 -20.26 -0.03 18.99
N LEU A 81 -19.95 -0.07 17.69
CA LEU A 81 -19.67 -1.33 17.01
C LEU A 81 -18.31 -1.85 17.44
N SER A 82 -18.25 -3.12 17.80
CA SER A 82 -17.01 -3.86 17.90
C SER A 82 -17.23 -5.33 17.57
N ALA A 83 -16.20 -5.98 17.05
CA ALA A 83 -16.29 -7.37 16.62
C ALA A 83 -14.98 -8.11 16.92
N VAL A 84 -15.07 -9.41 17.14
CA VAL A 84 -13.91 -10.28 17.28
C VAL A 84 -13.69 -11.00 15.95
N PHE A 85 -12.54 -10.77 15.35
CA PHE A 85 -12.05 -11.53 14.22
C PHE A 85 -11.26 -12.74 14.72
N SER A 86 -11.50 -13.91 14.16
CA SER A 86 -10.81 -15.15 14.49
C SER A 86 -10.45 -15.96 13.26
N VAL A 87 -9.28 -16.59 13.30
CA VAL A 87 -8.75 -17.46 12.25
C VAL A 87 -8.86 -18.91 12.71
N GLN A 88 -9.52 -19.73 11.91
CA GLN A 88 -9.62 -21.18 12.06
C GLN A 88 -8.71 -21.86 11.02
N GLU A 89 -8.67 -23.19 10.99
CA GLU A 89 -7.80 -23.92 10.05
C GLU A 89 -8.12 -23.60 8.58
N ASP A 90 -9.41 -23.65 8.23
CA ASP A 90 -9.87 -23.47 6.83
C ASP A 90 -10.85 -22.30 6.67
N ALA A 91 -11.03 -21.48 7.70
CA ALA A 91 -12.01 -20.42 7.70
C ALA A 91 -11.59 -19.22 8.54
N VAL A 92 -12.12 -18.08 8.18
CA VAL A 92 -12.10 -16.87 9.01
C VAL A 92 -13.52 -16.59 9.50
N GLU A 93 -13.64 -16.15 10.75
CA GLU A 93 -14.93 -15.88 11.39
C GLU A 93 -14.89 -14.53 12.10
N VAL A 94 -16.01 -13.82 12.04
CA VAL A 94 -16.25 -12.56 12.76
C VAL A 94 -17.47 -12.72 13.64
N LEU A 95 -17.32 -12.44 14.92
CA LEU A 95 -18.40 -12.45 15.91
C LEU A 95 -18.61 -11.04 16.46
N VAL A 96 -19.87 -10.69 16.71
CA VAL A 96 -20.20 -9.40 17.35
C VAL A 96 -19.73 -9.42 18.80
N ALA A 97 -18.97 -8.39 19.20
CA ALA A 97 -18.65 -8.14 20.60
C ALA A 97 -19.62 -7.10 21.22
N THR A 98 -19.81 -5.95 20.56
CA THR A 98 -20.78 -4.93 20.96
C THR A 98 -21.42 -4.26 19.77
N GLY A 99 -22.55 -3.59 19.98
CA GLY A 99 -23.27 -2.83 18.96
C GLY A 99 -24.27 -3.66 18.19
N ASP A 100 -25.08 -2.96 17.39
CA ASP A 100 -26.12 -3.57 16.58
C ASP A 100 -25.69 -3.62 15.11
N PHE A 101 -25.47 -4.86 14.63
CA PHE A 101 -25.10 -5.16 13.25
C PHE A 101 -26.30 -5.75 12.51
N ASP A 102 -26.46 -5.36 11.25
CA ASP A 102 -27.41 -6.05 10.37
C ASP A 102 -26.86 -7.43 9.99
N ARG A 103 -27.36 -8.45 10.67
CA ARG A 103 -26.91 -9.84 10.50
C ARG A 103 -27.43 -10.51 9.23
N THR A 104 -28.20 -9.81 8.42
CA THR A 104 -28.72 -10.32 7.15
C THR A 104 -27.82 -9.97 5.98
N GLN A 105 -26.97 -8.96 6.16
CA GLN A 105 -26.09 -8.44 5.11
C GLN A 105 -24.68 -9.07 5.19
N PRO A 106 -24.02 -9.30 4.05
CA PRO A 106 -22.62 -9.70 4.02
C PRO A 106 -21.73 -8.54 4.48
N LEU A 107 -20.56 -8.88 5.04
CA LEU A 107 -19.52 -7.92 5.41
C LEU A 107 -18.30 -8.07 4.52
N THR A 108 -17.58 -6.99 4.32
CA THR A 108 -16.31 -6.97 3.61
C THR A 108 -15.16 -6.96 4.62
N LEU A 109 -14.28 -7.94 4.50
CA LEU A 109 -13.05 -8.05 5.29
C LEU A 109 -11.86 -7.80 4.38
N SER A 110 -11.01 -6.86 4.75
CA SER A 110 -9.73 -6.59 4.10
C SER A 110 -8.59 -6.90 5.08
N LEU A 111 -7.69 -7.76 4.65
CA LEU A 111 -6.48 -8.14 5.37
C LEU A 111 -5.29 -7.56 4.61
N GLN A 112 -4.60 -6.61 5.21
CA GLN A 112 -3.47 -5.92 4.56
C GLN A 112 -2.16 -6.45 5.14
N HIS A 113 -1.28 -6.88 4.23
CA HIS A 113 0.06 -7.30 4.57
C HIS A 113 0.95 -6.08 4.90
N PRO A 114 1.78 -6.13 5.95
CA PRO A 114 2.53 -4.95 6.40
C PRO A 114 3.60 -4.45 5.43
N ILE A 115 4.05 -5.30 4.50
CA ILE A 115 5.20 -5.00 3.62
C ILE A 115 4.82 -5.15 2.14
N GLU A 116 4.01 -6.16 1.79
CA GLU A 116 3.73 -6.54 0.40
C GLU A 116 2.24 -6.39 0.08
N ALA A 117 1.85 -5.29 -0.57
CA ALA A 117 0.46 -5.08 -0.99
C ALA A 117 -0.07 -6.16 -1.96
N ALA A 118 0.82 -6.86 -2.66
CA ALA A 118 0.44 -7.98 -3.50
C ALA A 118 -0.14 -9.19 -2.72
N GLN A 119 0.07 -9.22 -1.41
CA GLN A 119 -0.47 -10.24 -0.50
C GLN A 119 -1.76 -9.79 0.21
N ASP A 120 -2.25 -8.60 -0.09
CA ASP A 120 -3.51 -8.12 0.47
C ASP A 120 -4.67 -9.02 0.03
N ILE A 121 -5.54 -9.34 0.99
CA ILE A 121 -6.64 -10.26 0.79
C ILE A 121 -7.95 -9.51 1.06
N ALA A 122 -8.89 -9.59 0.13
CA ALA A 122 -10.24 -9.07 0.30
C ALA A 122 -11.25 -10.22 0.25
N LEU A 123 -12.05 -10.36 1.29
CA LEU A 123 -13.03 -11.42 1.44
C LEU A 123 -14.43 -10.85 1.70
N VAL A 124 -15.44 -11.49 1.14
CA VAL A 124 -16.82 -11.23 1.49
C VAL A 124 -17.27 -12.31 2.48
N LEU A 125 -17.57 -11.89 3.70
CA LEU A 125 -18.03 -12.75 4.76
C LEU A 125 -19.56 -12.91 4.68
N GLN A 126 -20.05 -14.14 4.73
CA GLN A 126 -21.46 -14.44 4.74
C GLN A 126 -21.99 -14.65 6.17
N PRO A 127 -23.22 -14.22 6.47
CA PRO A 127 -23.86 -14.53 7.75
C PRO A 127 -23.85 -16.01 8.02
N ASN A 128 -23.56 -16.40 9.26
CA ASN A 128 -23.55 -17.80 9.69
C ASN A 128 -24.60 -18.10 10.77
N ALA A 129 -24.86 -19.38 11.01
CA ALA A 129 -25.85 -19.83 11.98
C ALA A 129 -25.50 -19.49 13.46
N ARG A 130 -24.26 -19.08 13.73
CA ARG A 130 -23.80 -18.66 15.07
C ARG A 130 -24.07 -17.17 15.36
N GLY A 131 -24.73 -16.48 14.42
CA GLY A 131 -25.03 -15.04 14.55
C GLY A 131 -23.86 -14.12 14.26
N GLY A 132 -22.82 -14.63 13.62
CA GLY A 132 -21.68 -13.90 13.09
C GLY A 132 -21.58 -14.03 11.57
N TRP A 133 -20.38 -13.84 11.04
CA TRP A 133 -20.06 -13.98 9.63
C TRP A 133 -18.83 -14.86 9.44
N SER A 134 -18.77 -15.58 8.36
CA SER A 134 -17.64 -16.43 8.04
C SER A 134 -17.36 -16.50 6.54
N ALA A 135 -16.11 -16.81 6.19
CA ALA A 135 -15.70 -17.18 4.84
C ALA A 135 -14.68 -18.33 4.92
N THR A 136 -14.74 -19.24 3.95
CA THR A 136 -13.74 -20.29 3.79
C THR A 136 -12.48 -19.67 3.22
N HIS A 137 -11.44 -19.59 4.03
CA HIS A 137 -10.14 -19.07 3.62
C HIS A 137 -9.07 -19.50 4.64
N THR A 138 -7.96 -20.05 4.14
CA THR A 138 -6.80 -20.40 4.96
C THR A 138 -5.89 -19.19 5.05
N LEU A 139 -5.76 -18.60 6.22
CA LEU A 139 -4.91 -17.44 6.46
C LEU A 139 -3.59 -17.86 7.09
N ASP A 140 -2.47 -17.43 6.47
CA ASP A 140 -1.16 -17.56 7.10
C ASP A 140 -1.03 -16.56 8.26
N VAL A 141 -0.83 -17.08 9.46
CA VAL A 141 -0.61 -16.28 10.68
C VAL A 141 0.86 -16.07 10.99
N GLY A 142 1.77 -16.41 10.08
CA GLY A 142 3.23 -16.28 10.23
C GLY A 142 3.73 -14.83 10.27
N HIS A 143 2.88 -13.86 10.03
CA HIS A 143 3.18 -12.41 10.09
C HIS A 143 2.00 -11.62 10.65
N ASP A 144 2.22 -10.33 10.88
CA ASP A 144 1.18 -9.42 11.37
C ASP A 144 0.23 -9.05 10.24
N TRP A 145 -1.07 -8.99 10.51
CA TRP A 145 -2.07 -8.48 9.57
C TRP A 145 -2.73 -7.22 10.09
N ARG A 146 -2.91 -6.23 9.24
CA ARG A 146 -3.87 -5.16 9.50
C ARG A 146 -5.23 -5.62 9.00
N VAL A 147 -6.20 -5.68 9.90
CA VAL A 147 -7.55 -6.17 9.63
C VAL A 147 -8.50 -5.00 9.57
N GLN A 148 -9.28 -4.91 8.50
CA GLN A 148 -10.34 -3.94 8.33
C GLN A 148 -11.64 -4.67 8.02
N LEU A 149 -12.68 -4.38 8.77
CA LEU A 149 -14.04 -4.87 8.56
C LEU A 149 -14.96 -3.71 8.24
N SER A 150 -15.80 -3.85 7.22
CA SER A 150 -16.79 -2.85 6.83
C SER A 150 -18.08 -3.53 6.33
N ASP A 151 -19.15 -2.78 6.28
CA ASP A 151 -20.33 -3.19 5.53
C ASP A 151 -20.10 -3.10 4.01
N ALA A 152 -21.00 -3.68 3.23
CA ALA A 152 -20.88 -3.70 1.77
C ALA A 152 -20.90 -2.30 1.14
N THR A 153 -21.45 -1.30 1.84
CA THR A 153 -21.58 0.08 1.38
C THR A 153 -20.47 1.01 1.91
N GLY A 154 -19.60 0.52 2.81
CA GLY A 154 -18.53 1.31 3.43
C GLY A 154 -19.04 2.38 4.40
N GLN A 155 -20.28 2.24 4.92
CA GLN A 155 -20.85 3.24 5.82
C GLN A 155 -20.17 3.25 7.18
N TRP A 156 -19.66 2.14 7.64
CA TRP A 156 -18.90 2.04 8.88
C TRP A 156 -17.67 1.15 8.68
N ARG A 157 -16.71 1.31 9.55
CA ARG A 157 -15.42 0.61 9.48
C ARG A 157 -14.90 0.31 10.88
N LEU A 158 -14.42 -0.93 11.06
CA LEU A 158 -13.67 -1.36 12.24
C LEU A 158 -12.26 -1.76 11.84
N LEU A 159 -11.30 -1.44 12.66
CA LEU A 159 -9.89 -1.73 12.45
C LEU A 159 -9.31 -2.56 13.58
N GLY A 160 -8.30 -3.36 13.25
CA GLY A 160 -7.54 -4.13 14.22
C GLY A 160 -6.20 -4.55 13.65
N ARG A 161 -5.34 -5.07 14.52
CA ARG A 161 -4.07 -5.67 14.12
C ARG A 161 -4.01 -7.08 14.68
N LEU A 162 -3.96 -8.07 13.81
CA LEU A 162 -3.72 -9.47 14.18
C LEU A 162 -2.20 -9.68 14.25
N PRO A 163 -1.62 -9.82 15.45
CA PRO A 163 -0.20 -10.10 15.58
C PRO A 163 0.15 -11.50 15.08
N ARG A 164 1.41 -11.68 14.68
CA ARG A 164 1.99 -12.98 14.34
C ARG A 164 1.63 -14.04 15.37
N ASP A 165 1.37 -15.24 14.92
CA ASP A 165 1.05 -16.43 15.72
C ASP A 165 -0.22 -16.29 16.59
N ARG A 166 -0.99 -15.21 16.40
CA ARG A 166 -2.30 -15.04 17.02
C ARG A 166 -3.39 -15.43 16.04
N ARG A 167 -4.47 -16.01 16.59
CA ARG A 167 -5.63 -16.44 15.82
C ARG A 167 -6.89 -15.62 16.10
N GLY A 168 -6.75 -14.50 16.79
CA GLY A 168 -7.89 -13.63 17.10
C GLY A 168 -7.47 -12.23 17.48
N VAL A 169 -8.32 -11.25 17.13
CA VAL A 169 -8.16 -9.83 17.43
C VAL A 169 -9.51 -9.15 17.59
N LEU A 170 -9.58 -8.20 18.50
CA LEU A 170 -10.72 -7.30 18.65
C LEU A 170 -10.60 -6.16 17.62
N LEU A 171 -11.67 -5.92 16.88
CA LEU A 171 -11.81 -4.85 15.91
C LEU A 171 -12.63 -3.72 16.54
N LEU A 172 -12.11 -2.51 16.47
CA LEU A 172 -12.68 -1.29 17.04
C LEU A 172 -12.72 -0.17 15.99
N PRO A 173 -13.58 0.86 16.15
CA PRO A 173 -13.47 2.08 15.39
C PRO A 173 -12.12 2.76 15.62
N ALA A 174 -11.54 3.40 14.60
CA ALA A 174 -10.23 4.05 14.72
C ALA A 174 -10.19 5.17 15.77
N LEU A 175 -11.32 5.79 16.05
CA LEU A 175 -11.47 6.89 17.02
C LEU A 175 -11.64 6.42 18.49
N GLY A 176 -11.85 5.10 18.70
CA GLY A 176 -12.07 4.54 20.03
C GLY A 176 -10.90 3.75 20.62
N GLY A 177 -9.79 3.61 19.86
CA GLY A 177 -8.78 2.60 20.16
C GLY A 177 -7.65 3.00 21.11
N GLU A 178 -7.50 4.28 21.46
CA GLU A 178 -6.35 4.70 22.28
C GLU A 178 -6.64 4.64 23.78
N ASP A 179 -7.84 4.98 24.21
CA ASP A 179 -8.19 5.02 25.65
C ASP A 179 -8.62 3.64 26.20
N GLU A 180 -9.34 2.82 25.41
CA GLU A 180 -9.90 1.55 25.91
C GLU A 180 -8.83 0.43 25.99
N THR A 181 -7.77 0.49 25.18
CA THR A 181 -6.63 -0.44 25.29
C THR A 181 -5.71 -0.12 26.48
N ALA A 182 -5.71 1.11 26.94
CA ALA A 182 -4.98 1.51 28.15
C ALA A 182 -5.72 0.98 29.37
N ASP A 183 -7.04 1.13 29.46
CA ASP A 183 -7.88 0.69 30.57
C ASP A 183 -7.95 -0.85 30.67
N ALA A 184 -8.02 -1.55 29.53
CA ALA A 184 -8.01 -3.01 29.51
C ALA A 184 -6.63 -3.61 29.92
N ARG A 185 -5.53 -2.88 29.68
CA ARG A 185 -4.20 -3.28 30.16
C ARG A 185 -4.03 -3.00 31.64
N GLU A 186 -4.58 -1.91 32.16
CA GLU A 186 -4.59 -1.57 33.57
C GLU A 186 -5.43 -2.56 34.39
N ALA A 187 -6.60 -2.95 33.86
CA ALA A 187 -7.47 -3.95 34.48
C ALA A 187 -6.92 -5.38 34.43
N ALA A 188 -6.03 -5.70 33.48
CA ALA A 188 -5.40 -7.01 33.34
C ALA A 188 -4.06 -7.17 34.10
N ALA A 189 -3.55 -6.11 34.74
CA ALA A 189 -2.35 -6.19 35.59
C ALA A 189 -2.70 -6.88 36.91
N PRO A 190 -2.18 -8.10 37.19
CA PRO A 190 -2.40 -8.73 38.49
C PRO A 190 -1.73 -7.90 39.58
N GLY A 191 -2.52 -7.47 40.56
CA GLY A 191 -2.15 -6.57 41.62
C GLY A 191 -0.77 -6.84 42.21
N ALA A 192 0.10 -5.86 42.11
CA ALA A 192 1.33 -5.82 42.91
C ALA A 192 0.95 -5.70 44.40
N ALA A 193 0.93 -6.84 45.04
CA ALA A 193 0.69 -6.95 46.48
C ALA A 193 1.74 -6.10 47.23
N LYS A 194 1.25 -5.12 47.96
CA LYS A 194 2.03 -4.46 49.02
C LYS A 194 2.48 -5.48 50.06
N ARG A 195 3.78 -5.54 50.26
CA ARG A 195 4.39 -5.89 51.54
C ARG A 195 5.37 -4.81 51.94
#